data_070831c36139075c25b7a19b01f30c65
#
_entry.id   070831c36139075c25b7a19b01f30c65
#
_cell.length_a   1.000
_cell.length_b   1.000
_cell.length_c   1.000
_cell.angle_alpha   90.00
_cell.angle_beta   90.00
_cell.angle_gamma   90.00
#
_symmetry.space_group_name_H-M   'P 1'
#
loop_
_entity.id
_entity.type
_entity.pdbx_description
1 polymer ?
#
loop_
_entity_poly.entity_id
_entity_poly.type
_entity_poly.pdbx_seq_one_letter_code
_entity_poly.pdbx_strand_id
1 'polypeptide(L)'
;MSDCRSVQLLEQMISLNQKYENLAEVQADTALLNEVRRFRIRVPVIGKFSAGKSTLINTFLDYRTPLLAEDILPETAVPAEISYGETDTVYLYPVNAAEPPQTISLRTFLRTGASPETVSKVRLELNHTKLAHIPQIDLIDMPGFGSGYQDHNRVLDQYLPGSSAYLLVFSIDEAVLTETMVAILKELILRRKDIPLCVVLTRAGRRTKEAQEEIVDQLTAALKKHYPLPFKVYRTEREDPGSSDVLLDFLEKLQEQYAQLQDNYYHTAVAVRAEHVCTYLHERLRNATLSESECAEEIQRLQEGMEQLRNAVTQQKTRFRSSLPQCKDLILADIEEMLRRKKSSYVQRLINGRPIERKLNEDVRSAVIQGIQTHFEPDLQNYLSQIDVQIQSSVHVLTSASTEDNSAGDALKAGMGAGVAAGGTAAMLTSTGVISSLPAASALTSGLAASLGSGAASAAIPIVGVAIGALVAALTLIMHRARRQERMEELGRELESEVFPQILEKLSLSIETSLEDTLQKADAAIDAEIQKQQQLLQKALEDAQAKHSQEEAAAEQANTQIRADLEEMEALYHAYIGA
;
A
#
# COMPACT_ATOMS: atom_id res chain seq x y z
N MET A 1 -12.25 -13.75 24.31
CA MET A 1 -11.48 -12.91 23.36
C MET A 1 -11.56 -11.51 23.92
N SER A 2 -10.44 -10.87 24.28
CA SER A 2 -10.48 -9.46 24.64
C SER A 2 -10.91 -8.70 23.38
N ASP A 3 -12.03 -7.98 23.49
CA ASP A 3 -12.50 -7.18 22.36
C ASP A 3 -11.42 -6.19 21.96
N CYS A 4 -11.09 -6.17 20.67
CA CYS A 4 -10.16 -5.21 20.06
C CYS A 4 -10.62 -3.79 20.40
N ARG A 5 -9.74 -2.96 20.93
CA ARG A 5 -10.05 -1.57 21.33
C ARG A 5 -10.58 -0.74 20.17
N SER A 6 -10.05 -0.97 18.97
CA SER A 6 -10.54 -0.35 17.74
C SER A 6 -12.01 -0.66 17.47
N VAL A 7 -12.46 -1.90 17.73
CA VAL A 7 -13.88 -2.30 17.58
C VAL A 7 -14.74 -1.58 18.59
N GLN A 8 -14.35 -1.57 19.87
CA GLN A 8 -15.12 -0.92 20.94
C GLN A 8 -15.27 0.58 20.68
N LEU A 9 -14.19 1.25 20.30
CA LEU A 9 -14.21 2.68 19.99
C LEU A 9 -15.10 3.01 18.78
N LEU A 10 -15.01 2.21 17.71
CA LEU A 10 -15.86 2.38 16.53
C LEU A 10 -17.35 2.13 16.83
N GLU A 11 -17.68 1.14 17.64
CA GLU A 11 -19.08 0.90 18.07
C GLU A 11 -19.64 2.08 18.88
N GLN A 12 -18.83 2.66 19.76
CA GLN A 12 -19.22 3.85 20.52
C GLN A 12 -19.40 5.06 19.59
N MET A 13 -18.50 5.28 18.66
CA MET A 13 -18.59 6.35 17.66
C MET A 13 -19.86 6.22 16.80
N ILE A 14 -20.17 5.01 16.32
CA ILE A 14 -21.39 4.73 15.55
C ILE A 14 -22.62 5.06 16.41
N SER A 15 -22.64 4.65 17.68
CA SER A 15 -23.74 4.94 18.60
C SER A 15 -23.94 6.43 18.80
N LEU A 16 -22.86 7.20 19.01
CA LEU A 16 -22.92 8.66 19.17
C LEU A 16 -23.35 9.34 17.87
N ASN A 17 -22.79 8.95 16.72
CA ASN A 17 -23.18 9.52 15.43
C ASN A 17 -24.64 9.22 15.07
N GLN A 18 -25.17 8.05 15.43
CA GLN A 18 -26.60 7.73 15.30
C GLN A 18 -27.46 8.61 16.23
N LYS A 19 -27.07 8.74 17.51
CA LYS A 19 -27.77 9.58 18.51
C LYS A 19 -27.89 11.03 18.04
N TYR A 20 -26.88 11.55 17.36
CA TYR A 20 -26.84 12.92 16.87
C TYR A 20 -27.17 13.06 15.38
N GLU A 21 -27.73 12.02 14.76
CA GLU A 21 -28.22 11.98 13.36
C GLU A 21 -27.14 12.31 12.31
N ASN A 22 -25.88 12.04 12.64
CA ASN A 22 -24.75 12.22 11.74
C ASN A 22 -24.59 11.02 10.79
N LEU A 23 -25.55 10.85 9.88
CA LEU A 23 -25.68 9.64 9.05
C LEU A 23 -24.50 9.38 8.12
N ALA A 24 -23.83 10.42 7.65
CA ALA A 24 -22.64 10.26 6.79
C ALA A 24 -21.50 9.59 7.56
N GLU A 25 -21.26 10.01 8.80
CA GLU A 25 -20.23 9.41 9.64
C GLU A 25 -20.61 8.01 10.11
N VAL A 26 -21.88 7.73 10.37
CA VAL A 26 -22.37 6.37 10.66
C VAL A 26 -22.02 5.40 9.55
N GLN A 27 -22.18 5.79 8.28
CA GLN A 27 -21.84 4.93 7.14
C GLN A 27 -20.33 4.67 7.07
N ALA A 28 -19.52 5.72 7.23
CA ALA A 28 -18.07 5.61 7.16
C ALA A 28 -17.49 4.79 8.33
N ASP A 29 -17.98 5.02 9.56
CA ASP A 29 -17.56 4.24 10.73
C ASP A 29 -18.01 2.78 10.65
N THR A 30 -19.21 2.53 10.11
CA THR A 30 -19.69 1.17 9.87
C THR A 30 -18.86 0.45 8.81
N ALA A 31 -18.45 1.14 7.75
CA ALA A 31 -17.57 0.58 6.74
C ALA A 31 -16.21 0.21 7.34
N LEU A 32 -15.60 1.12 8.10
CA LEU A 32 -14.34 0.86 8.80
C LEU A 32 -14.46 -0.27 9.83
N LEU A 33 -15.54 -0.31 10.62
CA LEU A 33 -15.82 -1.39 11.56
C LEU A 33 -15.88 -2.76 10.86
N ASN A 34 -16.51 -2.82 9.69
CA ASN A 34 -16.58 -4.04 8.89
C ASN A 34 -15.19 -4.45 8.36
N GLU A 35 -14.33 -3.51 7.99
CA GLU A 35 -12.95 -3.78 7.59
C GLU A 35 -12.14 -4.29 8.79
N VAL A 36 -12.22 -3.63 9.95
CA VAL A 36 -11.56 -4.06 11.19
C VAL A 36 -11.99 -5.47 11.56
N ARG A 37 -13.28 -5.78 11.53
CA ARG A 37 -13.80 -7.14 11.84
C ARG A 37 -13.35 -8.22 10.85
N ARG A 38 -13.03 -7.84 9.61
CA ARG A 38 -12.51 -8.74 8.56
C ARG A 38 -10.98 -8.81 8.55
N PHE A 39 -10.32 -8.12 9.47
CA PHE A 39 -8.87 -8.15 9.54
C PHE A 39 -8.34 -9.57 9.64
N ARG A 40 -7.26 -9.83 8.91
CA ARG A 40 -6.50 -11.08 8.98
C ARG A 40 -5.02 -10.76 9.05
N ILE A 41 -4.31 -11.52 9.84
CA ILE A 41 -2.85 -11.43 9.93
C ILE A 41 -2.28 -12.02 8.65
N ARG A 42 -1.74 -11.19 7.76
CA ARG A 42 -1.14 -11.61 6.50
C ARG A 42 0.35 -11.81 6.69
N VAL A 43 0.82 -13.03 6.39
CA VAL A 43 2.22 -13.45 6.58
C VAL A 43 2.80 -13.91 5.24
N PRO A 44 3.37 -13.00 4.43
CA PRO A 44 4.06 -13.38 3.20
C PRO A 44 5.35 -14.13 3.50
N VAL A 45 5.56 -15.19 2.74
CA VAL A 45 6.76 -16.01 2.73
C VAL A 45 7.68 -15.47 1.63
N ILE A 46 8.73 -14.78 2.02
CA ILE A 46 9.63 -14.05 1.14
C ILE A 46 10.96 -14.76 1.05
N GLY A 47 11.49 -14.90 -0.14
CA GLY A 47 12.80 -15.51 -0.35
C GLY A 47 13.16 -15.57 -1.83
N LYS A 48 14.44 -15.76 -2.08
CA LYS A 48 14.98 -15.93 -3.43
C LYS A 48 14.27 -17.10 -4.15
N PHE A 49 14.27 -17.06 -5.48
CA PHE A 49 13.86 -18.22 -6.26
C PHE A 49 14.65 -19.47 -5.79
N SER A 50 14.00 -20.60 -5.68
CA SER A 50 14.58 -21.87 -5.15
C SER A 50 15.01 -21.85 -3.66
N ALA A 51 14.67 -20.82 -2.87
CA ALA A 51 14.94 -20.85 -1.43
C ALA A 51 14.13 -21.92 -0.66
N GLY A 52 13.15 -22.57 -1.30
CA GLY A 52 12.33 -23.60 -0.71
C GLY A 52 11.08 -23.11 0.00
N LYS A 53 10.50 -21.96 -0.41
CA LYS A 53 9.28 -21.37 0.18
C LYS A 53 8.08 -22.30 0.08
N SER A 54 7.70 -22.69 -1.15
CA SER A 54 6.57 -23.59 -1.39
C SER A 54 6.79 -24.95 -0.74
N THR A 55 8.03 -25.47 -0.78
CA THR A 55 8.42 -26.72 -0.09
C THR A 55 8.25 -26.59 1.42
N LEU A 56 8.64 -25.46 2.03
CA LEU A 56 8.45 -25.19 3.46
C LEU A 56 6.96 -25.25 3.84
N ILE A 57 6.10 -24.59 3.07
CA ILE A 57 4.65 -24.58 3.30
C ILE A 57 4.07 -25.98 3.10
N ASN A 58 4.45 -26.69 2.04
CA ASN A 58 4.02 -28.07 1.80
C ASN A 58 4.44 -29.01 2.95
N THR A 59 5.68 -28.89 3.44
CA THR A 59 6.19 -29.65 4.58
C THR A 59 5.45 -29.30 5.88
N PHE A 60 5.18 -28.02 6.10
CA PHE A 60 4.42 -27.55 7.27
C PHE A 60 3.00 -28.11 7.30
N LEU A 61 2.32 -28.13 6.14
CA LEU A 61 0.95 -28.64 6.03
C LEU A 61 0.88 -30.17 5.92
N ASP A 62 2.01 -30.83 5.60
CA ASP A 62 2.14 -32.30 5.56
C ASP A 62 1.04 -33.00 4.70
N TYR A 63 0.69 -32.38 3.55
CA TYR A 63 -0.21 -33.03 2.59
C TYR A 63 0.52 -34.14 1.83
N ARG A 64 -0.16 -35.28 1.61
CA ARG A 64 0.38 -36.41 0.83
C ARG A 64 0.80 -36.02 -0.60
N THR A 65 0.06 -35.12 -1.20
CA THR A 65 0.37 -34.52 -2.49
C THR A 65 0.75 -33.07 -2.24
N PRO A 66 1.88 -32.56 -2.77
CA PRO A 66 2.25 -31.17 -2.62
C PRO A 66 1.11 -30.23 -3.03
N LEU A 67 0.74 -29.32 -2.14
CA LEU A 67 -0.32 -28.34 -2.34
C LEU A 67 0.11 -27.25 -3.31
N LEU A 68 1.35 -26.83 -3.17
CA LEU A 68 1.99 -25.79 -3.99
C LEU A 68 3.02 -26.43 -4.90
N ALA A 69 3.14 -25.91 -6.11
CA ALA A 69 4.15 -26.38 -7.08
C ALA A 69 5.56 -26.13 -6.53
N GLU A 70 6.41 -27.16 -6.60
CA GLU A 70 7.80 -27.13 -6.10
C GLU A 70 8.83 -27.11 -7.24
N ASP A 71 8.39 -27.11 -8.50
CA ASP A 71 9.25 -27.28 -9.66
C ASP A 71 10.06 -26.03 -10.01
N ILE A 72 11.22 -26.30 -10.64
CA ILE A 72 12.26 -25.34 -11.04
C ILE A 72 11.79 -24.42 -12.19
N LEU A 73 10.64 -24.69 -12.79
CA LEU A 73 10.07 -23.86 -13.83
C LEU A 73 9.38 -22.63 -13.22
N PRO A 74 9.43 -21.48 -13.89
CA PRO A 74 8.88 -20.22 -13.35
C PRO A 74 7.34 -20.20 -13.30
N GLU A 75 6.70 -21.33 -13.10
CA GLU A 75 5.25 -21.52 -13.07
C GLU A 75 4.59 -21.00 -11.78
N THR A 76 5.36 -20.76 -10.72
CA THR A 76 4.86 -20.17 -9.46
C THR A 76 4.82 -18.64 -9.51
N ALA A 77 4.35 -18.08 -10.62
CA ALA A 77 4.19 -16.63 -10.76
C ALA A 77 2.92 -16.10 -10.07
N VAL A 78 2.04 -16.98 -9.61
CA VAL A 78 0.77 -16.63 -8.97
C VAL A 78 0.90 -16.77 -7.46
N PRO A 79 0.69 -15.70 -6.66
CA PRO A 79 0.71 -15.80 -5.21
C PRO A 79 -0.43 -16.67 -4.71
N ALA A 80 -0.15 -17.51 -3.70
CA ALA A 80 -1.13 -18.37 -3.07
C ALA A 80 -1.36 -17.97 -1.61
N GLU A 81 -2.58 -17.52 -1.30
CA GLU A 81 -3.03 -17.21 0.06
C GLU A 81 -3.63 -18.48 0.69
N ILE A 82 -3.12 -18.91 1.82
CA ILE A 82 -3.53 -20.15 2.51
C ILE A 82 -4.09 -19.78 3.87
N SER A 83 -5.30 -20.19 4.15
CA SER A 83 -6.03 -19.90 5.38
C SER A 83 -6.82 -21.11 5.89
N TYR A 84 -7.26 -21.03 7.14
CA TYR A 84 -8.21 -21.99 7.68
C TYR A 84 -9.60 -21.80 7.05
N GLY A 85 -10.24 -22.90 6.70
CA GLY A 85 -11.65 -22.98 6.30
C GLY A 85 -12.29 -24.24 6.85
N GLU A 86 -13.59 -24.24 7.04
CA GLU A 86 -14.34 -25.42 7.50
C GLU A 86 -14.38 -26.54 6.45
N THR A 87 -14.22 -26.16 5.19
CA THR A 87 -14.17 -27.06 4.02
C THR A 87 -13.05 -26.66 3.09
N ASP A 88 -12.44 -27.66 2.43
CA ASP A 88 -11.40 -27.42 1.43
C ASP A 88 -11.99 -26.74 0.20
N THR A 89 -11.70 -25.45 0.02
CA THR A 89 -12.20 -24.64 -1.08
C THR A 89 -11.07 -23.82 -1.69
N VAL A 90 -11.06 -23.72 -3.01
CA VAL A 90 -10.06 -22.93 -3.75
C VAL A 90 -10.76 -21.87 -4.58
N TYR A 91 -10.31 -20.63 -4.43
CA TYR A 91 -10.77 -19.48 -5.19
C TYR A 91 -9.66 -19.05 -6.15
N LEU A 92 -9.97 -19.01 -7.43
CA LEU A 92 -9.10 -18.49 -8.47
C LEU A 92 -9.55 -17.08 -8.83
N TYR A 93 -8.73 -16.10 -8.57
CA TYR A 93 -9.00 -14.70 -8.90
C TYR A 93 -8.50 -14.42 -10.30
N PRO A 94 -9.35 -14.03 -11.25
CA PRO A 94 -8.93 -13.76 -12.61
C PRO A 94 -8.02 -12.53 -12.70
N VAL A 95 -7.20 -12.46 -13.73
CA VAL A 95 -6.37 -11.28 -14.03
C VAL A 95 -7.25 -10.06 -14.30
N ASN A 96 -8.41 -10.28 -14.93
CA ASN A 96 -9.44 -9.24 -15.08
C ASN A 96 -10.19 -9.06 -13.76
N ALA A 97 -9.89 -8.00 -13.02
CA ALA A 97 -10.50 -7.71 -11.72
C ALA A 97 -12.03 -7.47 -11.76
N ALA A 98 -12.62 -7.26 -12.95
CA ALA A 98 -14.07 -7.12 -13.11
C ALA A 98 -14.82 -8.47 -13.08
N GLU A 99 -14.10 -9.58 -13.22
CA GLU A 99 -14.68 -10.91 -13.18
C GLU A 99 -14.65 -11.46 -11.74
N PRO A 100 -15.74 -12.13 -11.29
CA PRO A 100 -15.75 -12.72 -9.96
C PRO A 100 -14.78 -13.90 -9.86
N PRO A 101 -14.27 -14.22 -8.66
CA PRO A 101 -13.41 -15.36 -8.46
C PRO A 101 -14.13 -16.66 -8.76
N GLN A 102 -13.43 -17.57 -9.45
CA GLN A 102 -13.92 -18.91 -9.73
C GLN A 102 -13.67 -19.82 -8.53
N THR A 103 -14.70 -20.48 -8.04
CA THR A 103 -14.58 -21.47 -6.95
C THR A 103 -14.42 -22.87 -7.53
N ILE A 104 -13.38 -23.59 -7.09
CA ILE A 104 -13.12 -24.98 -7.49
C ILE A 104 -12.80 -25.82 -6.24
N SER A 105 -12.90 -27.16 -6.38
CA SER A 105 -12.46 -28.05 -5.30
C SER A 105 -10.94 -28.16 -5.23
N LEU A 106 -10.40 -28.44 -4.03
CA LEU A 106 -8.96 -28.70 -3.85
C LEU A 106 -8.47 -29.81 -4.78
N ARG A 107 -9.24 -30.87 -4.98
CA ARG A 107 -8.90 -31.97 -5.88
C ARG A 107 -8.75 -31.50 -7.34
N THR A 108 -9.60 -30.59 -7.78
CA THR A 108 -9.50 -30.00 -9.13
C THR A 108 -8.23 -29.17 -9.24
N PHE A 109 -7.98 -28.31 -8.25
CA PHE A 109 -6.79 -27.45 -8.20
C PHE A 109 -5.48 -28.26 -8.25
N LEU A 110 -5.35 -29.29 -7.44
CA LEU A 110 -4.17 -30.17 -7.42
C LEU A 110 -3.89 -30.86 -8.77
N ARG A 111 -4.90 -30.97 -9.62
CA ARG A 111 -4.78 -31.57 -10.95
C ARG A 111 -4.48 -30.54 -12.05
N THR A 112 -5.07 -29.34 -11.97
CA THR A 112 -5.01 -28.33 -13.04
C THR A 112 -4.01 -27.22 -12.78
N GLY A 113 -3.68 -26.94 -11.50
CA GLY A 113 -2.89 -25.79 -11.10
C GLY A 113 -3.59 -24.47 -11.39
N ALA A 114 -2.83 -23.37 -11.37
CA ALA A 114 -3.25 -22.02 -11.75
C ALA A 114 -2.27 -21.46 -12.79
N SER A 115 -2.79 -20.93 -13.91
CA SER A 115 -1.96 -20.26 -14.91
C SER A 115 -1.85 -18.77 -14.64
N PRO A 116 -0.65 -18.18 -14.62
CA PRO A 116 -0.45 -16.74 -14.42
C PRO A 116 -1.03 -15.89 -15.56
N GLU A 117 -1.34 -16.48 -16.70
CA GLU A 117 -1.98 -15.78 -17.81
C GLU A 117 -3.47 -15.47 -17.54
N THR A 118 -4.12 -16.30 -16.72
CA THR A 118 -5.57 -16.21 -16.45
C THR A 118 -5.91 -15.91 -15.00
N VAL A 119 -5.00 -16.22 -14.07
CA VAL A 119 -5.20 -16.11 -12.62
C VAL A 119 -4.17 -15.13 -12.03
N SER A 120 -4.64 -14.13 -11.31
CA SER A 120 -3.80 -13.13 -10.63
C SER A 120 -3.36 -13.57 -9.23
N LYS A 121 -4.22 -14.34 -8.52
CA LYS A 121 -3.94 -14.97 -7.23
C LYS A 121 -4.83 -16.17 -6.98
N VAL A 122 -4.36 -17.06 -6.13
CA VAL A 122 -5.12 -18.22 -5.61
C VAL A 122 -5.37 -18.02 -4.12
N ARG A 123 -6.57 -18.31 -3.63
CA ARG A 123 -6.87 -18.43 -2.21
C ARG A 123 -7.32 -19.85 -1.90
N LEU A 124 -6.64 -20.46 -0.95
CA LEU A 124 -6.86 -21.83 -0.48
C LEU A 124 -7.42 -21.75 0.95
N GLU A 125 -8.70 -22.06 1.11
CA GLU A 125 -9.31 -22.26 2.43
C GLU A 125 -9.32 -23.76 2.72
N LEU A 126 -8.63 -24.19 3.77
CA LEU A 126 -8.34 -25.58 4.02
C LEU A 126 -8.79 -25.99 5.43
N ASN A 127 -9.49 -27.12 5.51
CA ASN A 127 -9.81 -27.77 6.79
C ASN A 127 -8.61 -28.60 7.25
N HIS A 128 -7.65 -27.91 7.88
CA HIS A 128 -6.40 -28.52 8.31
C HIS A 128 -6.12 -28.23 9.79
N THR A 129 -5.67 -29.25 10.54
CA THR A 129 -5.48 -29.14 12.01
C THR A 129 -4.54 -28.00 12.40
N LYS A 130 -3.37 -27.86 11.75
CA LYS A 130 -2.43 -26.77 12.05
C LYS A 130 -3.02 -25.40 11.74
N LEU A 131 -3.80 -25.26 10.66
CA LEU A 131 -4.47 -24.00 10.32
C LEU A 131 -5.61 -23.67 11.28
N ALA A 132 -6.27 -24.69 11.86
CA ALA A 132 -7.30 -24.48 12.87
C ALA A 132 -6.77 -23.83 14.15
N HIS A 133 -5.48 -23.97 14.46
CA HIS A 133 -4.81 -23.27 15.57
C HIS A 133 -4.57 -21.78 15.28
N ILE A 134 -4.57 -21.39 14.02
CA ILE A 134 -4.26 -20.04 13.54
C ILE A 134 -5.36 -19.51 12.61
N PRO A 135 -6.63 -19.51 13.02
CA PRO A 135 -7.76 -19.27 12.13
C PRO A 135 -7.81 -17.85 11.53
N GLN A 136 -7.15 -16.86 12.15
CA GLN A 136 -7.09 -15.50 11.63
C GLN A 136 -5.82 -15.19 10.82
N ILE A 137 -4.99 -16.20 10.50
CA ILE A 137 -3.75 -16.00 9.74
C ILE A 137 -3.94 -16.43 8.29
N ASP A 138 -3.47 -15.61 7.36
CA ASP A 138 -3.27 -15.93 5.95
C ASP A 138 -1.77 -16.09 5.69
N LEU A 139 -1.33 -17.31 5.43
CA LEU A 139 0.03 -17.60 5.00
C LEU A 139 0.11 -17.43 3.48
N ILE A 140 1.04 -16.61 2.99
CA ILE A 140 1.07 -16.23 1.58
C ILE A 140 2.36 -16.75 0.94
N ASP A 141 2.24 -17.73 0.05
CA ASP A 141 3.37 -18.16 -0.79
C ASP A 141 3.61 -17.12 -1.89
N MET A 142 4.75 -16.45 -1.78
CA MET A 142 5.13 -15.39 -2.71
C MET A 142 6.03 -15.92 -3.82
N PRO A 143 5.88 -15.42 -5.05
CA PRO A 143 6.87 -15.70 -6.11
C PRO A 143 8.28 -15.34 -5.65
N GLY A 144 9.25 -16.19 -5.98
CA GLY A 144 10.65 -15.96 -5.62
C GLY A 144 11.26 -14.78 -6.39
N PHE A 145 11.95 -13.87 -5.71
CA PHE A 145 12.69 -12.80 -6.39
C PHE A 145 14.01 -13.33 -6.99
N GLY A 146 14.56 -12.60 -7.99
CA GLY A 146 15.81 -12.98 -8.65
C GLY A 146 15.67 -14.02 -9.76
N SER A 147 14.44 -14.41 -10.13
CA SER A 147 14.16 -15.32 -11.26
C SER A 147 14.29 -14.64 -12.64
N GLY A 148 14.54 -13.33 -12.70
CA GLY A 148 14.55 -12.55 -13.93
C GLY A 148 13.16 -12.18 -14.45
N TYR A 149 12.10 -12.56 -13.75
CA TYR A 149 10.72 -12.16 -14.03
C TYR A 149 10.37 -10.90 -13.25
N GLN A 150 10.04 -9.82 -13.97
CA GLN A 150 9.68 -8.52 -13.38
C GLN A 150 8.35 -8.55 -12.62
N ASP A 151 7.45 -9.47 -12.97
CA ASP A 151 6.16 -9.64 -12.29
C ASP A 151 6.32 -10.04 -10.81
N HIS A 152 7.44 -10.63 -10.41
CA HIS A 152 7.71 -11.02 -9.02
C HIS A 152 7.89 -9.81 -8.10
N ASN A 153 8.54 -8.74 -8.54
CA ASN A 153 8.67 -7.52 -7.74
C ASN A 153 7.31 -6.84 -7.56
N ARG A 154 6.48 -6.82 -8.62
CA ARG A 154 5.12 -6.26 -8.55
C ARG A 154 4.24 -6.98 -7.54
N VAL A 155 4.33 -8.32 -7.46
CA VAL A 155 3.58 -9.09 -6.45
C VAL A 155 4.05 -8.75 -5.04
N LEU A 156 5.37 -8.58 -4.82
CA LEU A 156 5.91 -8.11 -3.54
C LEU A 156 5.31 -6.75 -3.17
N ASP A 157 5.36 -5.77 -4.07
CA ASP A 157 4.82 -4.41 -3.84
C ASP A 157 3.32 -4.42 -3.52
N GLN A 158 2.56 -5.36 -4.05
CA GLN A 158 1.13 -5.50 -3.77
C GLN A 158 0.85 -6.09 -2.38
N TYR A 159 1.70 -7.02 -1.90
CA TYR A 159 1.46 -7.75 -0.66
C TYR A 159 2.15 -7.14 0.56
N LEU A 160 3.31 -6.50 0.39
CA LEU A 160 4.07 -5.92 1.50
C LEU A 160 3.28 -4.89 2.31
N PRO A 161 2.53 -3.94 1.71
CA PRO A 161 1.83 -2.89 2.47
C PRO A 161 0.76 -3.41 3.43
N GLY A 162 0.08 -4.51 3.06
CA GLY A 162 -1.02 -5.10 3.85
C GLY A 162 -0.59 -6.22 4.79
N SER A 163 0.72 -6.43 4.98
CA SER A 163 1.23 -7.55 5.78
C SER A 163 1.44 -7.16 7.23
N SER A 164 1.16 -8.10 8.14
CA SER A 164 1.25 -7.89 9.59
C SER A 164 2.46 -8.56 10.22
N ALA A 165 3.11 -9.49 9.51
CA ALA A 165 4.34 -10.16 9.88
C ALA A 165 5.03 -10.69 8.63
N TYR A 166 6.30 -11.08 8.72
CA TYR A 166 7.07 -11.59 7.59
C TYR A 166 7.80 -12.88 7.92
N LEU A 167 7.85 -13.78 6.94
CA LEU A 167 8.63 -15.00 6.97
C LEU A 167 9.71 -14.94 5.88
N LEU A 168 10.97 -14.74 6.27
CA LEU A 168 12.09 -14.74 5.36
C LEU A 168 12.68 -16.14 5.24
N VAL A 169 12.76 -16.66 4.01
CA VAL A 169 13.25 -18.01 3.71
C VAL A 169 14.57 -17.95 2.95
N PHE A 170 15.56 -18.61 3.49
CA PHE A 170 16.87 -18.79 2.86
C PHE A 170 17.17 -20.30 2.69
N SER A 171 17.76 -20.66 1.57
CA SER A 171 18.42 -21.97 1.47
C SER A 171 19.73 -21.93 2.23
N ILE A 172 20.06 -22.97 2.99
CA ILE A 172 21.35 -23.06 3.69
C ILE A 172 22.56 -22.99 2.75
N ASP A 173 22.35 -23.39 1.49
CA ASP A 173 23.41 -23.35 0.46
C ASP A 173 23.70 -21.92 -0.04
N GLU A 174 22.73 -20.99 0.11
CA GLU A 174 22.79 -19.61 -0.37
C GLU A 174 22.27 -18.61 0.68
N ALA A 175 22.62 -18.82 1.96
CA ALA A 175 22.16 -18.00 3.08
C ALA A 175 22.89 -16.64 3.14
N VAL A 176 22.80 -15.86 2.05
CA VAL A 176 23.41 -14.53 1.94
C VAL A 176 22.33 -13.48 1.75
N LEU A 177 22.42 -12.39 2.51
CA LEU A 177 21.53 -11.25 2.39
C LEU A 177 21.84 -10.49 1.09
N THR A 178 20.92 -10.54 0.13
CA THR A 178 21.06 -9.84 -1.15
C THR A 178 20.65 -8.38 -1.05
N GLU A 179 21.10 -7.54 -1.99
CA GLU A 179 20.70 -6.12 -2.06
C GLU A 179 19.18 -5.96 -2.15
N THR A 180 18.50 -6.83 -2.90
CA THR A 180 17.04 -6.85 -2.98
C THR A 180 16.40 -7.11 -1.62
N MET A 181 16.91 -8.07 -0.84
CA MET A 181 16.40 -8.31 0.52
C MET A 181 16.66 -7.15 1.47
N VAL A 182 17.82 -6.52 1.35
CA VAL A 182 18.13 -5.31 2.13
C VAL A 182 17.16 -4.18 1.79
N ALA A 183 16.84 -3.98 0.51
CA ALA A 183 15.84 -3.00 0.09
C ALA A 183 14.46 -3.30 0.66
N ILE A 184 14.00 -4.55 0.58
CA ILE A 184 12.73 -5.00 1.18
C ILE A 184 12.74 -4.73 2.70
N LEU A 185 13.77 -5.14 3.43
CA LEU A 185 13.85 -4.92 4.88
C LEU A 185 13.82 -3.44 5.26
N LYS A 186 14.50 -2.58 4.51
CA LYS A 186 14.46 -1.12 4.72
C LYS A 186 13.05 -0.57 4.51
N GLU A 187 12.39 -1.00 3.46
CA GLU A 187 11.01 -0.59 3.17
C GLU A 187 10.04 -1.04 4.27
N LEU A 188 10.17 -2.27 4.76
CA LEU A 188 9.36 -2.79 5.87
C LEU A 188 9.50 -1.94 7.13
N ILE A 189 10.72 -1.60 7.51
CA ILE A 189 11.00 -0.80 8.72
C ILE A 189 10.51 0.64 8.56
N LEU A 190 10.60 1.21 7.35
CA LEU A 190 10.09 2.55 7.07
C LEU A 190 8.56 2.62 7.22
N ARG A 191 7.86 1.57 6.81
CA ARG A 191 6.39 1.50 6.89
C ARG A 191 5.90 1.28 8.31
N ARG A 192 6.53 0.36 9.04
CA ARG A 192 6.15 -0.01 10.41
C ARG A 192 7.37 -0.50 11.19
N LYS A 193 7.58 0.07 12.38
CA LYS A 193 8.75 -0.23 13.22
C LYS A 193 8.59 -1.49 14.08
N ASP A 194 7.39 -2.06 14.15
CA ASP A 194 6.99 -3.12 15.10
C ASP A 194 6.61 -4.46 14.42
N ILE A 195 6.91 -4.64 13.14
CA ILE A 195 6.47 -5.82 12.38
C ILE A 195 7.27 -7.06 12.78
N PRO A 196 6.63 -8.16 13.24
CA PRO A 196 7.30 -9.40 13.58
C PRO A 196 7.97 -10.06 12.37
N LEU A 197 9.19 -10.57 12.58
CA LEU A 197 9.99 -11.25 11.57
C LEU A 197 10.40 -12.64 12.05
N CYS A 198 10.14 -13.65 11.23
CA CYS A 198 10.67 -15.00 11.37
C CYS A 198 11.63 -15.29 10.21
N VAL A 199 12.75 -15.93 10.50
CA VAL A 199 13.73 -16.34 9.51
C VAL A 199 13.85 -17.85 9.50
N VAL A 200 13.79 -18.47 8.32
CA VAL A 200 13.89 -19.92 8.17
C VAL A 200 15.01 -20.27 7.21
N LEU A 201 15.89 -21.15 7.66
CA LEU A 201 16.90 -21.80 6.84
C LEU A 201 16.38 -23.17 6.41
N THR A 202 16.10 -23.34 5.14
CA THR A 202 15.69 -24.61 4.53
C THR A 202 16.88 -25.47 4.17
N ARG A 203 16.65 -26.76 3.95
CA ARG A 203 17.69 -27.75 3.55
C ARG A 203 18.82 -27.85 4.57
N ALA A 204 18.51 -27.69 5.86
CA ALA A 204 19.51 -27.63 6.91
C ALA A 204 20.40 -28.88 6.98
N GLY A 205 19.84 -30.08 6.70
CA GLY A 205 20.56 -31.36 6.69
C GLY A 205 21.70 -31.48 5.66
N ARG A 206 21.81 -30.52 4.74
CA ARG A 206 22.93 -30.51 3.76
C ARG A 206 24.26 -30.05 4.35
N ARG A 207 24.27 -29.54 5.58
CA ARG A 207 25.46 -29.03 6.29
C ARG A 207 25.60 -29.68 7.65
N THR A 208 26.83 -29.78 8.15
CA THR A 208 27.07 -30.23 9.52
C THR A 208 26.51 -29.22 10.53
N LYS A 209 26.27 -29.64 11.77
CA LYS A 209 25.71 -28.77 12.81
C LYS A 209 26.57 -27.53 13.05
N GLU A 210 27.90 -27.69 13.05
CA GLU A 210 28.85 -26.60 13.24
C GLU A 210 28.75 -25.57 12.08
N ALA A 211 28.69 -26.04 10.84
CA ALA A 211 28.50 -25.18 9.67
C ALA A 211 27.13 -24.49 9.68
N GLN A 212 26.07 -25.16 10.17
CA GLN A 212 24.76 -24.54 10.33
C GLN A 212 24.81 -23.38 11.35
N GLU A 213 25.51 -23.55 12.48
CA GLU A 213 25.65 -22.50 13.50
C GLU A 213 26.39 -21.31 12.95
N GLU A 214 27.50 -21.52 12.27
CA GLU A 214 28.27 -20.45 11.63
C GLU A 214 27.41 -19.66 10.62
N ILE A 215 26.62 -20.34 9.78
CA ILE A 215 25.71 -19.71 8.81
C ILE A 215 24.62 -18.89 9.54
N VAL A 216 24.04 -19.44 10.61
CA VAL A 216 23.04 -18.72 11.43
C VAL A 216 23.62 -17.45 12.04
N ASP A 217 24.84 -17.51 12.58
CA ASP A 217 25.52 -16.36 13.20
C ASP A 217 25.83 -15.29 12.15
N GLN A 218 26.36 -15.68 10.99
CA GLN A 218 26.65 -14.75 9.89
C GLN A 218 25.38 -14.09 9.37
N LEU A 219 24.31 -14.85 9.13
CA LEU A 219 23.02 -14.34 8.66
C LEU A 219 22.36 -13.44 9.71
N THR A 220 22.41 -13.83 10.98
CA THR A 220 21.90 -13.03 12.10
C THR A 220 22.63 -11.70 12.21
N ALA A 221 23.96 -11.70 12.11
CA ALA A 221 24.77 -10.49 12.14
C ALA A 221 24.48 -9.56 10.94
N ALA A 222 24.26 -10.13 9.76
CA ALA A 222 23.90 -9.37 8.57
C ALA A 222 22.50 -8.75 8.68
N LEU A 223 21.50 -9.51 9.14
CA LEU A 223 20.13 -9.05 9.31
C LEU A 223 20.01 -7.96 10.37
N LYS A 224 20.69 -8.09 11.52
CA LYS A 224 20.68 -7.09 12.61
C LYS A 224 21.15 -5.70 12.17
N LYS A 225 21.94 -5.59 11.10
CA LYS A 225 22.34 -4.29 10.54
C LYS A 225 21.19 -3.54 9.87
N HIS A 226 20.16 -4.27 9.44
CA HIS A 226 19.06 -3.73 8.64
C HIS A 226 17.70 -3.91 9.30
N TYR A 227 17.60 -4.76 10.32
CA TYR A 227 16.37 -5.03 11.06
C TYR A 227 16.67 -5.03 12.57
N PRO A 228 16.30 -3.95 13.31
CA PRO A 228 16.71 -3.74 14.70
C PRO A 228 15.89 -4.53 15.72
N LEU A 229 14.71 -5.06 15.32
CA LEU A 229 13.84 -5.80 16.23
C LEU A 229 14.31 -7.24 16.46
N PRO A 230 13.91 -7.87 17.58
CA PRO A 230 14.21 -9.28 17.83
C PRO A 230 13.61 -10.18 16.75
N PHE A 231 14.38 -11.13 16.28
CA PHE A 231 13.92 -12.21 15.40
C PHE A 231 14.64 -13.50 15.78
N LYS A 232 14.06 -14.63 15.34
CA LYS A 232 14.66 -15.95 15.49
C LYS A 232 14.96 -16.55 14.13
N VAL A 233 16.06 -17.30 14.04
CA VAL A 233 16.42 -18.08 12.87
C VAL A 233 16.18 -19.55 13.17
N TYR A 234 15.27 -20.14 12.42
CA TYR A 234 14.90 -21.56 12.52
C TYR A 234 15.54 -22.36 11.39
N ARG A 235 15.71 -23.64 11.62
CA ARG A 235 16.26 -24.59 10.65
C ARG A 235 15.19 -25.62 10.32
N THR A 236 14.98 -25.88 9.04
CA THR A 236 13.99 -26.86 8.59
C THR A 236 14.57 -27.79 7.55
N GLU A 237 14.04 -28.99 7.53
CA GLU A 237 14.41 -30.04 6.58
C GLU A 237 13.15 -30.69 5.99
N ARG A 238 13.15 -30.92 4.66
CA ARG A 238 12.00 -31.52 3.97
C ARG A 238 11.67 -32.93 4.46
N GLU A 239 12.71 -33.70 4.77
CA GLU A 239 12.59 -35.10 5.18
C GLU A 239 12.22 -35.27 6.65
N ASP A 240 12.18 -34.17 7.40
CA ASP A 240 11.74 -34.09 8.79
C ASP A 240 10.58 -33.08 8.93
N PRO A 241 9.32 -33.50 8.73
CA PRO A 241 8.16 -32.65 8.87
C PRO A 241 8.08 -31.96 10.24
N GLY A 242 8.55 -32.61 11.31
CA GLY A 242 8.61 -32.03 12.65
C GLY A 242 9.51 -30.80 12.74
N SER A 243 10.52 -30.69 11.86
CA SER A 243 11.37 -29.49 11.80
C SER A 243 10.60 -28.22 11.36
N SER A 244 9.44 -28.37 10.72
CA SER A 244 8.57 -27.25 10.31
C SER A 244 7.58 -26.83 11.39
N ASP A 245 7.43 -27.56 12.50
CA ASP A 245 6.52 -27.21 13.59
C ASP A 245 6.94 -25.94 14.32
N VAL A 246 8.21 -25.54 14.21
CA VAL A 246 8.70 -24.22 14.66
C VAL A 246 7.97 -23.06 13.97
N LEU A 247 7.43 -23.29 12.77
CA LEU A 247 6.61 -22.31 12.08
C LEU A 247 5.25 -22.17 12.76
N LEU A 248 4.66 -23.26 13.26
CA LEU A 248 3.42 -23.21 14.01
C LEU A 248 3.60 -22.40 15.29
N ASP A 249 4.68 -22.60 16.06
CA ASP A 249 4.99 -21.80 17.26
C ASP A 249 5.04 -20.29 16.98
N PHE A 250 5.62 -19.90 15.86
CA PHE A 250 5.67 -18.51 15.45
C PHE A 250 4.28 -17.97 15.08
N LEU A 251 3.51 -18.72 14.31
CA LEU A 251 2.18 -18.33 13.86
C LEU A 251 1.18 -18.32 15.03
N GLU A 252 1.25 -19.27 15.97
CA GLU A 252 0.42 -19.28 17.18
C GLU A 252 0.68 -18.04 18.05
N LYS A 253 1.93 -17.60 18.19
CA LYS A 253 2.26 -16.34 18.88
C LYS A 253 1.67 -15.11 18.18
N LEU A 254 1.67 -15.09 16.85
CA LEU A 254 0.98 -14.03 16.10
C LEU A 254 -0.52 -14.09 16.33
N GLN A 255 -1.09 -15.31 16.38
CA GLN A 255 -2.51 -15.53 16.67
C GLN A 255 -2.90 -15.05 18.07
N GLU A 256 -2.05 -15.28 19.07
CA GLU A 256 -2.23 -14.74 20.44
C GLU A 256 -2.21 -13.20 20.45
N GLN A 257 -1.42 -12.59 19.58
CA GLN A 257 -1.30 -11.13 19.43
C GLN A 257 -2.31 -10.54 18.45
N TYR A 258 -3.30 -11.33 17.98
CA TYR A 258 -4.23 -10.91 16.94
C TYR A 258 -4.88 -9.54 17.22
N ALA A 259 -5.45 -9.37 18.41
CA ALA A 259 -6.13 -8.12 18.79
C ALA A 259 -5.17 -6.91 18.79
N GLN A 260 -3.94 -7.11 19.29
CA GLN A 260 -2.92 -6.05 19.28
C GLN A 260 -2.46 -5.70 17.86
N LEU A 261 -2.24 -6.69 17.00
CA LEU A 261 -1.85 -6.47 15.61
C LEU A 261 -2.97 -5.78 14.81
N GLN A 262 -4.21 -6.14 15.09
CA GLN A 262 -5.40 -5.50 14.52
C GLN A 262 -5.50 -4.03 14.97
N ASP A 263 -5.38 -3.78 16.28
CA ASP A 263 -5.37 -2.41 16.82
C ASP A 263 -4.24 -1.58 16.22
N ASN A 264 -3.02 -2.10 16.19
CA ASN A 264 -1.87 -1.40 15.60
C ASN A 264 -2.07 -1.09 14.11
N TYR A 265 -2.72 -2.01 13.37
CA TYR A 265 -2.96 -1.81 11.94
C TYR A 265 -3.97 -0.69 11.68
N TYR A 266 -5.03 -0.62 12.46
CA TYR A 266 -6.10 0.38 12.28
C TYR A 266 -5.97 1.59 13.20
N HIS A 267 -4.94 1.65 14.05
CA HIS A 267 -4.77 2.68 15.08
C HIS A 267 -4.98 4.09 14.53
N THR A 268 -4.26 4.45 13.48
CA THR A 268 -4.33 5.79 12.89
C THR A 268 -5.70 6.09 12.30
N ALA A 269 -6.27 5.14 11.55
CA ALA A 269 -7.58 5.34 10.93
C ALA A 269 -8.69 5.53 11.96
N VAL A 270 -8.67 4.74 13.03
CA VAL A 270 -9.67 4.82 14.11
C VAL A 270 -9.46 6.07 14.96
N ALA A 271 -8.20 6.45 15.27
CA ALA A 271 -7.89 7.65 16.03
C ALA A 271 -8.41 8.93 15.33
N VAL A 272 -8.16 9.04 14.03
CA VAL A 272 -8.66 10.16 13.22
C VAL A 272 -10.18 10.25 13.23
N ARG A 273 -10.86 9.11 13.10
CA ARG A 273 -12.32 9.07 13.15
C ARG A 273 -12.85 9.48 14.52
N ALA A 274 -12.19 9.06 15.61
CA ALA A 274 -12.54 9.44 16.96
C ALA A 274 -12.38 10.96 17.20
N GLU A 275 -11.30 11.55 16.70
CA GLU A 275 -11.06 12.98 16.74
C GLU A 275 -12.16 13.77 16.01
N HIS A 276 -12.64 13.28 14.87
CA HIS A 276 -13.77 13.89 14.15
C HIS A 276 -15.05 13.89 14.99
N VAL A 277 -15.34 12.80 15.70
CA VAL A 277 -16.52 12.74 16.58
C VAL A 277 -16.38 13.71 17.75
N CYS A 278 -15.22 13.77 18.40
CA CYS A 278 -14.96 14.75 19.46
C CYS A 278 -15.13 16.19 18.96
N THR A 279 -14.55 16.52 17.80
CA THR A 279 -14.67 17.85 17.18
C THR A 279 -16.14 18.20 16.88
N TYR A 280 -16.88 17.26 16.31
CA TYR A 280 -18.32 17.46 16.03
C TYR A 280 -19.13 17.73 17.31
N LEU A 281 -18.88 16.96 18.38
CA LEU A 281 -19.56 17.17 19.67
C LEU A 281 -19.18 18.51 20.32
N HIS A 282 -17.92 18.92 20.25
CA HIS A 282 -17.46 20.23 20.70
C HIS A 282 -18.18 21.38 19.99
N GLU A 283 -18.22 21.31 18.64
CA GLU A 283 -18.91 22.33 17.84
C GLU A 283 -20.41 22.37 18.15
N ARG A 284 -21.02 21.21 18.33
CA ARG A 284 -22.43 21.11 18.68
C ARG A 284 -22.71 21.71 20.05
N LEU A 285 -21.83 21.48 21.04
CA LEU A 285 -21.93 22.08 22.36
C LEU A 285 -21.76 23.61 22.33
N ARG A 286 -20.71 24.07 21.62
CA ARG A 286 -20.43 25.50 21.45
C ARG A 286 -21.60 26.23 20.80
N ASN A 287 -22.06 25.71 19.66
CA ASN A 287 -23.15 26.33 18.91
C ASN A 287 -24.47 26.35 19.69
N ALA A 288 -24.69 25.40 20.61
CA ALA A 288 -25.86 25.37 21.46
C ALA A 288 -25.85 26.47 22.58
N THR A 289 -24.73 27.15 22.80
CA THR A 289 -24.58 28.23 23.79
C THR A 289 -24.58 29.65 23.18
N LEU A 290 -24.54 29.77 21.85
CA LEU A 290 -24.49 31.06 21.15
C LEU A 290 -25.86 31.74 21.09
N SER A 291 -25.88 33.06 21.16
CA SER A 291 -27.07 33.86 20.86
C SER A 291 -27.36 33.91 19.35
N GLU A 292 -28.56 34.32 18.94
CA GLU A 292 -28.96 34.38 17.53
C GLU A 292 -28.02 35.23 16.67
N SER A 293 -27.55 36.38 17.20
CA SER A 293 -26.61 37.29 16.54
C SER A 293 -25.20 36.65 16.43
N GLU A 294 -24.74 36.01 17.48
CA GLU A 294 -23.44 35.32 17.50
C GLU A 294 -23.44 34.08 16.55
N CYS A 295 -24.56 33.37 16.45
CA CYS A 295 -24.72 32.30 15.45
C CYS A 295 -24.60 32.82 14.02
N ALA A 296 -25.18 33.97 13.70
CA ALA A 296 -25.12 34.58 12.38
C ALA A 296 -23.68 35.01 12.01
N GLU A 297 -22.97 35.65 12.97
CA GLU A 297 -21.55 36.00 12.78
C GLU A 297 -20.67 34.79 12.59
N GLU A 298 -20.91 33.74 13.36
CA GLU A 298 -20.15 32.50 13.26
C GLU A 298 -20.38 31.76 11.92
N ILE A 299 -21.61 31.74 11.42
CA ILE A 299 -21.93 31.22 10.08
C ILE A 299 -21.13 31.96 9.02
N GLN A 300 -21.11 33.28 9.07
CA GLN A 300 -20.36 34.10 8.11
C GLN A 300 -18.85 33.80 8.19
N ARG A 301 -18.30 33.72 9.41
CA ARG A 301 -16.89 33.40 9.66
C ARG A 301 -16.52 32.03 9.08
N LEU A 302 -17.34 31.01 9.28
CA LEU A 302 -17.12 29.66 8.75
C LEU A 302 -17.19 29.63 7.24
N GLN A 303 -18.14 30.37 6.63
CA GLN A 303 -18.22 30.45 5.16
C GLN A 303 -16.97 31.12 4.56
N GLU A 304 -16.52 32.24 5.14
CA GLU A 304 -15.31 32.95 4.72
C GLU A 304 -14.06 32.04 4.86
N GLY A 305 -13.94 31.34 5.98
CA GLY A 305 -12.82 30.39 6.21
C GLY A 305 -12.81 29.21 5.27
N MET A 306 -13.98 28.66 4.96
CA MET A 306 -14.09 27.57 3.96
C MET A 306 -13.77 28.06 2.55
N GLU A 307 -14.11 29.30 2.20
CA GLU A 307 -13.73 29.89 0.92
C GLU A 307 -12.20 30.12 0.84
N GLN A 308 -11.60 30.60 1.92
CA GLN A 308 -10.13 30.71 2.01
C GLN A 308 -9.44 29.36 1.86
N LEU A 309 -9.93 28.32 2.52
CA LEU A 309 -9.42 26.96 2.38
C LEU A 309 -9.51 26.46 0.93
N ARG A 310 -10.66 26.63 0.28
CA ARG A 310 -10.85 26.26 -1.14
C ARG A 310 -9.88 26.98 -2.05
N ASN A 311 -9.69 28.28 -1.84
CA ASN A 311 -8.76 29.08 -2.64
C ASN A 311 -7.33 28.62 -2.44
N ALA A 312 -6.92 28.34 -1.21
CA ALA A 312 -5.59 27.84 -0.89
C ALA A 312 -5.32 26.45 -1.49
N VAL A 313 -6.30 25.53 -1.37
CA VAL A 313 -6.22 24.21 -2.01
C VAL A 313 -6.16 24.32 -3.52
N THR A 314 -6.96 25.23 -4.12
CA THR A 314 -6.93 25.46 -5.57
C THR A 314 -5.57 25.98 -6.05
N GLN A 315 -4.90 26.84 -5.27
CA GLN A 315 -3.55 27.28 -5.56
C GLN A 315 -2.54 26.11 -5.50
N GLN A 316 -2.65 25.25 -4.50
CA GLN A 316 -1.79 24.07 -4.39
C GLN A 316 -2.00 23.09 -5.57
N LYS A 317 -3.27 22.83 -5.94
CA LYS A 317 -3.62 22.04 -7.13
C LYS A 317 -2.96 22.61 -8.40
N THR A 318 -3.07 23.92 -8.61
CA THR A 318 -2.49 24.59 -9.77
C THR A 318 -0.96 24.50 -9.76
N ARG A 319 -0.33 24.70 -8.60
CA ARG A 319 1.13 24.60 -8.44
C ARG A 319 1.62 23.19 -8.75
N PHE A 320 0.98 22.18 -8.18
CA PHE A 320 1.37 20.78 -8.43
C PHE A 320 1.16 20.39 -9.89
N ARG A 321 0.04 20.79 -10.51
CA ARG A 321 -0.22 20.54 -11.93
C ARG A 321 0.85 21.18 -12.83
N SER A 322 1.36 22.34 -12.46
CA SER A 322 2.44 23.00 -13.22
C SER A 322 3.79 22.30 -13.14
N SER A 323 4.01 21.39 -12.17
CA SER A 323 5.23 20.58 -12.05
C SER A 323 5.19 19.29 -12.89
N LEU A 324 4.01 18.84 -13.34
CA LEU A 324 3.86 17.59 -14.09
C LEU A 324 4.71 17.52 -15.37
N PRO A 325 4.83 18.59 -16.20
CA PRO A 325 5.70 18.53 -17.37
C PRO A 325 7.16 18.24 -17.02
N GLN A 326 7.69 18.86 -15.97
CA GLN A 326 9.06 18.61 -15.51
C GLN A 326 9.23 17.17 -15.00
N CYS A 327 8.27 16.65 -14.26
CA CYS A 327 8.26 15.28 -13.80
C CYS A 327 8.26 14.30 -14.99
N LYS A 328 7.41 14.53 -16.00
CA LYS A 328 7.38 13.76 -17.23
C LYS A 328 8.74 13.75 -17.93
N ASP A 329 9.37 14.93 -18.07
CA ASP A 329 10.67 15.05 -18.74
C ASP A 329 11.77 14.28 -18.01
N LEU A 330 11.77 14.26 -16.67
CA LEU A 330 12.69 13.45 -15.86
C LEU A 330 12.47 11.94 -16.09
N ILE A 331 11.22 11.50 -16.11
CA ILE A 331 10.88 10.09 -16.39
C ILE A 331 11.35 9.69 -17.79
N LEU A 332 11.14 10.55 -18.79
CA LEU A 332 11.59 10.30 -20.17
C LEU A 332 13.12 10.27 -20.28
N ALA A 333 13.83 11.13 -19.55
CA ALA A 333 15.28 11.14 -19.50
C ALA A 333 15.85 9.83 -18.92
N ASP A 334 15.25 9.31 -17.84
CA ASP A 334 15.64 8.01 -17.26
C ASP A 334 15.44 6.86 -18.25
N ILE A 335 14.31 6.89 -18.98
CA ILE A 335 14.03 5.89 -20.02
C ILE A 335 15.05 5.98 -21.15
N GLU A 336 15.37 7.18 -21.61
CA GLU A 336 16.37 7.42 -22.66
C GLU A 336 17.74 6.91 -22.24
N GLU A 337 18.17 7.21 -21.01
CA GLU A 337 19.45 6.71 -20.46
C GLU A 337 19.46 5.18 -20.40
N MET A 338 18.37 4.56 -19.92
CA MET A 338 18.24 3.12 -19.89
C MET A 338 18.34 2.51 -21.30
N LEU A 339 17.65 3.07 -22.29
CA LEU A 339 17.69 2.60 -23.68
C LEU A 339 19.11 2.71 -24.25
N ARG A 340 19.81 3.82 -24.03
CA ARG A 340 21.20 4.01 -24.45
C ARG A 340 22.14 3.00 -23.79
N ARG A 341 22.01 2.77 -22.49
CA ARG A 341 22.80 1.82 -21.72
C ARG A 341 22.61 0.38 -22.21
N LYS A 342 21.37 0.00 -22.57
CA LYS A 342 21.03 -1.36 -23.05
C LYS A 342 21.20 -1.54 -24.58
N LYS A 343 21.53 -0.50 -25.34
CA LYS A 343 21.68 -0.51 -26.80
C LYS A 343 22.50 -1.70 -27.30
N SER A 344 23.67 -1.93 -26.71
CA SER A 344 24.57 -3.02 -27.13
C SER A 344 23.92 -4.40 -26.96
N SER A 345 23.11 -4.58 -25.92
CA SER A 345 22.38 -5.84 -25.69
C SER A 345 21.31 -6.06 -26.76
N TYR A 346 20.58 -5.02 -27.15
CA TYR A 346 19.56 -5.11 -28.20
C TYR A 346 20.19 -5.42 -29.56
N VAL A 347 21.28 -4.74 -29.91
CA VAL A 347 22.04 -4.99 -31.13
C VAL A 347 22.54 -6.43 -31.18
N GLN A 348 23.07 -6.94 -30.07
CA GLN A 348 23.58 -8.31 -30.01
C GLN A 348 22.48 -9.37 -30.17
N ARG A 349 21.27 -9.12 -29.63
CA ARG A 349 20.11 -9.98 -29.83
C ARG A 349 19.65 -9.99 -31.29
N LEU A 350 19.56 -8.82 -31.92
CA LEU A 350 19.19 -8.68 -33.34
C LEU A 350 20.15 -9.44 -34.25
N ILE A 351 21.46 -9.32 -34.04
CA ILE A 351 22.49 -10.02 -34.81
C ILE A 351 22.39 -11.55 -34.64
N ASN A 352 21.98 -12.01 -33.46
CA ASN A 352 21.77 -13.41 -33.19
C ASN A 352 20.39 -13.93 -33.66
N GLY A 353 19.62 -13.12 -34.42
CA GLY A 353 18.30 -13.49 -34.95
C GLY A 353 17.21 -13.60 -33.88
N ARG A 354 17.42 -13.01 -32.70
CA ARG A 354 16.45 -13.02 -31.61
C ARG A 354 15.63 -11.72 -31.61
N PRO A 355 14.30 -11.79 -31.56
CA PRO A 355 13.46 -10.59 -31.50
C PRO A 355 13.74 -9.79 -30.22
N ILE A 356 13.75 -8.46 -30.34
CA ILE A 356 14.00 -7.54 -29.20
C ILE A 356 12.70 -6.96 -28.61
N GLU A 357 11.57 -7.11 -29.29
CA GLU A 357 10.29 -6.47 -28.95
C GLU A 357 9.89 -6.74 -27.51
N ARG A 358 9.83 -8.02 -27.13
CA ARG A 358 9.45 -8.42 -25.76
C ARG A 358 10.41 -7.83 -24.73
N LYS A 359 11.73 -7.97 -24.97
CA LYS A 359 12.75 -7.47 -24.04
C LYS A 359 12.74 -5.95 -23.92
N LEU A 360 12.57 -5.26 -25.03
CA LEU A 360 12.49 -3.80 -25.07
C LEU A 360 11.24 -3.29 -24.34
N ASN A 361 10.09 -3.94 -24.55
CA ASN A 361 8.85 -3.62 -23.81
C ASN A 361 8.99 -3.84 -22.30
N GLU A 362 9.60 -4.95 -21.88
CA GLU A 362 9.89 -5.23 -20.48
C GLU A 362 10.79 -4.15 -19.86
N ASP A 363 11.87 -3.79 -20.55
CA ASP A 363 12.84 -2.81 -20.07
C ASP A 363 12.24 -1.40 -20.00
N VAL A 364 11.46 -0.99 -21.01
CA VAL A 364 10.76 0.30 -21.05
C VAL A 364 9.72 0.37 -19.93
N ARG A 365 8.91 -0.66 -19.78
CA ARG A 365 7.91 -0.72 -18.72
C ARG A 365 8.53 -0.60 -17.33
N SER A 366 9.63 -1.33 -17.06
CA SER A 366 10.36 -1.21 -15.80
C SER A 366 10.88 0.19 -15.57
N ALA A 367 11.44 0.83 -16.61
CA ALA A 367 11.97 2.17 -16.48
C ALA A 367 10.85 3.21 -16.25
N VAL A 368 9.68 3.06 -16.89
CA VAL A 368 8.50 3.91 -16.62
C VAL A 368 8.06 3.78 -15.17
N ILE A 369 7.90 2.56 -14.67
CA ILE A 369 7.49 2.32 -13.28
C ILE A 369 8.51 2.92 -12.31
N GLN A 370 9.79 2.66 -12.53
CA GLN A 370 10.86 3.20 -11.70
C GLN A 370 10.89 4.74 -11.75
N GLY A 371 10.74 5.34 -12.92
CA GLY A 371 10.70 6.79 -13.08
C GLY A 371 9.50 7.42 -12.33
N ILE A 372 8.33 6.80 -12.39
CA ILE A 372 7.15 7.25 -11.62
C ILE A 372 7.42 7.17 -10.11
N GLN A 373 7.97 6.06 -9.64
CA GLN A 373 8.31 5.89 -8.23
C GLN A 373 9.40 6.85 -7.74
N THR A 374 10.32 7.24 -8.60
CA THR A 374 11.43 8.12 -8.26
C THR A 374 11.05 9.60 -8.31
N HIS A 375 10.27 10.01 -9.32
CA HIS A 375 10.03 11.43 -9.61
C HIS A 375 8.60 11.89 -9.31
N PHE A 376 7.59 11.02 -9.45
CA PHE A 376 6.19 11.43 -9.27
C PHE A 376 5.63 11.05 -7.89
N GLU A 377 5.89 9.85 -7.42
CA GLU A 377 5.31 9.37 -6.16
C GLU A 377 5.71 10.22 -4.94
N PRO A 378 6.99 10.61 -4.75
CA PRO A 378 7.38 11.48 -3.64
C PRO A 378 6.74 12.87 -3.71
N ASP A 379 6.65 13.43 -4.91
CA ASP A 379 6.03 14.74 -5.12
C ASP A 379 4.52 14.70 -4.88
N LEU A 380 3.84 13.64 -5.32
CA LEU A 380 2.43 13.41 -5.04
C LEU A 380 2.18 13.21 -3.54
N GLN A 381 3.03 12.45 -2.83
CA GLN A 381 2.95 12.29 -1.38
C GLN A 381 3.09 13.61 -0.64
N ASN A 382 4.07 14.41 -1.03
CA ASN A 382 4.29 15.73 -0.46
C ASN A 382 3.10 16.67 -0.71
N TYR A 383 2.57 16.67 -1.94
CA TYR A 383 1.37 17.43 -2.30
C TYR A 383 0.17 17.04 -1.45
N LEU A 384 -0.14 15.76 -1.32
CA LEU A 384 -1.25 15.28 -0.51
C LEU A 384 -1.07 15.61 0.98
N SER A 385 0.15 15.46 1.51
CA SER A 385 0.47 15.80 2.91
C SER A 385 0.30 17.29 3.20
N GLN A 386 0.70 18.16 2.27
CA GLN A 386 0.53 19.60 2.41
C GLN A 386 -0.96 20.00 2.42
N ILE A 387 -1.75 19.40 1.54
CA ILE A 387 -3.22 19.61 1.51
C ILE A 387 -3.86 19.16 2.82
N ASP A 388 -3.45 17.99 3.32
CA ASP A 388 -3.96 17.45 4.59
C ASP A 388 -3.70 18.41 5.75
N VAL A 389 -2.45 18.79 5.95
CA VAL A 389 -2.09 19.78 6.99
C VAL A 389 -2.88 21.08 6.83
N GLN A 390 -3.14 21.51 5.61
CA GLN A 390 -3.90 22.73 5.34
C GLN A 390 -5.38 22.58 5.69
N ILE A 391 -6.00 21.46 5.36
CA ILE A 391 -7.38 21.16 5.75
C ILE A 391 -7.49 21.09 7.29
N GLN A 392 -6.61 20.34 7.94
CA GLN A 392 -6.58 20.20 9.39
C GLN A 392 -6.40 21.55 10.11
N SER A 393 -5.38 22.32 9.72
CA SER A 393 -5.10 23.60 10.33
C SER A 393 -6.26 24.59 10.14
N SER A 394 -6.90 24.60 8.96
CA SER A 394 -8.04 25.47 8.68
C SER A 394 -9.28 25.04 9.49
N VAL A 395 -9.58 23.76 9.55
CA VAL A 395 -10.70 23.25 10.36
C VAL A 395 -10.44 23.54 11.84
N HIS A 396 -9.23 23.28 12.35
CA HIS A 396 -8.88 23.56 13.74
C HIS A 396 -8.97 25.06 14.08
N VAL A 397 -8.49 25.96 13.22
CA VAL A 397 -8.63 27.43 13.41
C VAL A 397 -10.09 27.85 13.37
N LEU A 398 -10.90 27.29 12.48
CA LEU A 398 -12.32 27.56 12.40
C LEU A 398 -13.07 27.08 13.65
N THR A 399 -12.62 25.97 14.27
CA THR A 399 -13.25 25.40 15.45
C THR A 399 -12.71 25.97 16.78
N SER A 400 -11.47 26.45 16.85
CA SER A 400 -10.82 26.89 18.10
C SER A 400 -10.78 28.38 18.36
N ALA A 401 -11.19 29.22 17.42
CA ALA A 401 -11.02 30.68 17.50
C ALA A 401 -11.90 31.42 18.52
N SER A 402 -12.63 30.73 19.40
CA SER A 402 -13.48 31.31 20.44
C SER A 402 -12.96 31.15 21.88
N THR A 403 -11.78 30.59 22.09
CA THR A 403 -11.15 30.55 23.42
C THR A 403 -10.06 31.61 23.49
N GLU A 404 -10.32 32.69 24.28
CA GLU A 404 -9.34 33.73 24.63
C GLU A 404 -8.21 33.22 25.54
N ASP A 405 -7.72 32.01 25.35
CA ASP A 405 -6.54 31.51 26.02
C ASP A 405 -5.39 31.31 25.01
N ASN A 406 -4.49 32.31 25.01
CA ASN A 406 -3.35 32.47 24.10
C ASN A 406 -2.28 31.36 24.16
N SER A 407 -2.46 30.28 24.91
CA SER A 407 -1.45 29.22 25.06
C SER A 407 -1.41 28.22 23.89
N ALA A 408 -2.54 27.99 23.22
CA ALA A 408 -2.60 27.05 22.06
C ALA A 408 -2.05 27.69 20.77
N GLY A 409 -2.22 29.00 20.59
CA GLY A 409 -1.69 29.74 19.44
C GLY A 409 -0.17 29.79 19.38
N ASP A 410 0.51 29.79 20.54
CA ASP A 410 1.96 29.81 20.63
C ASP A 410 2.57 28.40 20.39
N ALA A 411 1.87 27.35 20.78
CA ALA A 411 2.26 25.98 20.47
C ALA A 411 2.15 25.67 18.96
N LEU A 412 1.13 26.20 18.29
CA LEU A 412 0.96 26.06 16.84
C LEU A 412 2.01 26.84 16.04
N LYS A 413 2.35 28.06 16.47
CA LYS A 413 3.43 28.88 15.88
C LYS A 413 4.81 28.24 16.07
N ALA A 414 5.07 27.60 17.22
CA ALA A 414 6.30 26.86 17.48
C ALA A 414 6.41 25.58 16.63
N GLY A 415 5.29 24.88 16.37
CA GLY A 415 5.24 23.70 15.50
C GLY A 415 5.44 24.03 14.02
N MET A 416 4.91 25.16 13.53
CA MET A 416 5.06 25.59 12.13
C MET A 416 6.42 26.18 11.81
N GLY A 417 7.13 26.76 12.79
CA GLY A 417 8.46 27.39 12.61
C GLY A 417 9.64 26.41 12.62
N ALA A 418 9.49 25.23 13.21
CA ALA A 418 10.58 24.25 13.38
C ALA A 418 10.63 23.20 12.26
N GLY A 419 9.59 23.07 11.44
CA GLY A 419 9.45 21.98 10.44
C GLY A 419 10.16 22.21 9.11
N VAL A 420 10.68 23.42 8.83
CA VAL A 420 11.24 23.77 7.49
C VAL A 420 12.76 23.54 7.41
N ALA A 421 13.44 23.25 8.51
CA ALA A 421 14.90 23.23 8.57
C ALA A 421 15.58 21.86 8.69
N ALA A 422 14.85 20.75 8.71
CA ALA A 422 15.51 19.43 8.82
C ALA A 422 14.79 18.37 7.98
N GLY A 423 15.47 17.82 6.99
CA GLY A 423 15.01 16.76 6.07
C GLY A 423 14.75 15.39 6.74
N GLY A 424 14.12 15.37 7.91
CA GLY A 424 13.77 14.17 8.67
C GLY A 424 12.29 13.99 9.02
N THR A 425 11.41 14.94 8.68
CA THR A 425 10.02 14.99 9.16
C THR A 425 8.99 14.37 8.23
N ALA A 426 9.34 14.00 7.00
CA ALA A 426 8.41 13.31 6.09
C ALA A 426 7.92 11.95 6.64
N ALA A 427 8.70 11.28 7.46
CA ALA A 427 8.33 9.99 8.05
C ALA A 427 7.39 10.12 9.28
N MET A 428 7.36 11.29 9.97
CA MET A 428 6.46 11.51 11.10
C MET A 428 5.06 11.98 10.67
N LEU A 429 4.96 12.71 9.56
CA LEU A 429 3.67 13.22 9.07
C LEU A 429 2.83 12.15 8.37
N THR A 430 3.42 11.03 7.93
CA THR A 430 2.67 9.88 7.38
C THR A 430 1.98 9.03 8.46
N SER A 431 2.26 9.26 9.74
CA SER A 431 1.67 8.51 10.85
C SER A 431 0.46 9.18 11.50
N THR A 432 0.14 10.43 11.16
CA THR A 432 -0.97 11.21 11.74
C THR A 432 -2.02 11.62 10.71
N GLY A 433 -2.10 10.92 9.58
CA GLY A 433 -2.92 11.35 8.45
C GLY A 433 -4.42 11.29 8.70
N VAL A 434 -5.08 12.43 8.69
CA VAL A 434 -6.54 12.60 8.54
C VAL A 434 -7.03 12.10 7.16
N ILE A 435 -6.12 11.78 6.25
CA ILE A 435 -6.46 11.26 4.93
C ILE A 435 -6.67 9.74 4.97
N SER A 436 -7.52 9.24 5.85
CA SER A 436 -8.01 7.85 5.71
C SER A 436 -9.01 7.69 4.56
N SER A 437 -9.57 8.79 4.05
CA SER A 437 -10.45 8.83 2.87
C SER A 437 -9.71 9.15 1.57
N LEU A 438 -8.53 9.80 1.63
CA LEU A 438 -7.70 9.95 0.44
C LEU A 438 -6.90 8.66 0.23
N PRO A 439 -7.00 8.04 -0.95
CA PRO A 439 -6.17 6.87 -1.24
C PRO A 439 -4.71 7.27 -1.06
N ALA A 440 -3.95 6.47 -0.30
CA ALA A 440 -2.53 6.71 -0.12
C ALA A 440 -1.86 6.96 -1.48
N ALA A 441 -0.91 7.88 -1.56
CA ALA A 441 -0.21 8.18 -2.82
C ALA A 441 0.35 6.90 -3.46
N SER A 442 0.80 5.95 -2.65
CA SER A 442 1.21 4.61 -3.08
C SER A 442 0.06 3.78 -3.68
N ALA A 443 -1.19 3.97 -3.26
CA ALA A 443 -2.35 3.31 -3.88
C ALA A 443 -2.73 3.98 -5.22
N LEU A 444 -2.61 5.30 -5.30
CA LEU A 444 -2.81 6.05 -6.56
C LEU A 444 -1.70 5.72 -7.56
N THR A 445 -0.44 5.66 -7.12
CA THR A 445 0.71 5.34 -7.98
C THR A 445 0.80 3.86 -8.32
N SER A 446 0.39 2.94 -7.43
CA SER A 446 0.26 1.53 -7.78
C SER A 446 -0.92 1.28 -8.71
N GLY A 447 -2.02 2.05 -8.60
CA GLY A 447 -3.08 2.13 -9.62
C GLY A 447 -2.54 2.63 -10.96
N LEU A 448 -1.70 3.65 -10.96
CA LEU A 448 -1.00 4.17 -12.12
C LEU A 448 0.00 3.15 -12.70
N ALA A 449 0.84 2.57 -11.87
CA ALA A 449 1.75 1.50 -12.28
C ALA A 449 0.98 0.26 -12.78
N ALA A 450 -0.19 -0.05 -12.21
CA ALA A 450 -1.08 -1.09 -12.66
C ALA A 450 -1.79 -0.72 -13.98
N SER A 451 -2.21 0.53 -14.18
CA SER A 451 -2.83 0.98 -15.44
C SER A 451 -1.82 1.02 -16.58
N LEU A 452 -0.57 1.41 -16.31
CA LEU A 452 0.55 1.33 -17.25
C LEU A 452 1.05 -0.11 -17.41
N GLY A 453 0.70 -1.00 -16.49
CA GLY A 453 1.13 -2.39 -16.44
C GLY A 453 0.08 -3.44 -16.76
N SER A 454 -1.20 -3.17 -16.63
CA SER A 454 -2.30 -4.09 -16.99
C SER A 454 -2.94 -3.71 -18.32
N GLY A 455 -3.54 -4.67 -19.01
CA GLY A 455 -4.07 -4.64 -20.36
C GLY A 455 -4.86 -3.41 -20.89
N ALA A 456 -5.17 -2.38 -20.08
CA ALA A 456 -5.66 -1.11 -20.62
C ALA A 456 -4.52 -0.26 -21.23
N ALA A 457 -3.30 -0.36 -20.69
CA ALA A 457 -2.08 0.14 -21.32
C ALA A 457 -1.54 -0.83 -22.37
N SER A 458 -2.03 -2.08 -22.43
CA SER A 458 -1.79 -2.95 -23.59
C SER A 458 -2.48 -2.42 -24.86
N ALA A 459 -3.40 -1.48 -24.78
CA ALA A 459 -3.92 -0.71 -25.92
C ALA A 459 -2.99 0.47 -26.31
N ALA A 460 -2.19 1.03 -25.38
CA ALA A 460 -1.24 2.10 -25.66
C ALA A 460 0.18 1.61 -25.95
N ILE A 461 0.57 0.45 -25.40
CA ILE A 461 1.88 -0.18 -25.62
C ILE A 461 1.97 -1.08 -26.87
N PRO A 462 0.87 -1.55 -27.52
CA PRO A 462 0.96 -2.11 -28.87
C PRO A 462 1.55 -1.13 -29.90
N ILE A 463 1.55 0.15 -29.57
CA ILE A 463 2.17 1.18 -30.42
C ILE A 463 3.70 1.04 -30.44
N VAL A 464 4.32 0.58 -29.33
CA VAL A 464 5.73 0.20 -29.33
C VAL A 464 5.93 -1.06 -30.21
N GLY A 465 5.01 -2.04 -30.13
CA GLY A 465 5.03 -3.24 -30.98
C GLY A 465 4.90 -2.94 -32.48
N VAL A 466 4.03 -2.03 -32.88
CA VAL A 466 3.84 -1.66 -34.31
C VAL A 466 5.03 -0.84 -34.85
N ALA A 467 5.59 0.09 -34.04
CA ALA A 467 6.79 0.82 -34.42
C ALA A 467 8.02 -0.08 -34.51
N ILE A 468 8.16 -1.03 -33.59
CA ILE A 468 9.24 -2.02 -33.58
C ILE A 468 9.04 -3.03 -34.71
N GLY A 469 7.82 -3.47 -35.02
CA GLY A 469 7.54 -4.41 -36.11
C GLY A 469 7.91 -3.86 -37.48
N ALA A 470 7.60 -2.61 -37.77
CA ALA A 470 8.01 -1.94 -39.01
C ALA A 470 9.54 -1.77 -39.12
N LEU A 471 10.19 -1.53 -37.98
CA LEU A 471 11.64 -1.34 -37.90
C LEU A 471 12.42 -2.65 -37.92
N VAL A 472 11.91 -3.72 -37.30
CA VAL A 472 12.48 -5.07 -37.40
C VAL A 472 12.42 -5.57 -38.84
N ALA A 473 11.40 -5.19 -39.62
CA ALA A 473 11.33 -5.46 -41.05
C ALA A 473 12.39 -4.68 -41.84
N ALA A 474 12.66 -3.42 -41.52
CA ALA A 474 13.75 -2.61 -42.10
C ALA A 474 15.14 -3.16 -41.72
N LEU A 475 15.32 -3.52 -40.46
CA LEU A 475 16.56 -4.11 -39.92
C LEU A 475 16.87 -5.49 -40.53
N THR A 476 15.86 -6.30 -40.87
CA THR A 476 16.06 -7.58 -41.57
C THR A 476 16.59 -7.40 -43.00
N LEU A 477 16.29 -6.29 -43.65
CA LEU A 477 16.85 -5.94 -44.98
C LEU A 477 18.34 -5.56 -44.92
N ILE A 478 18.78 -4.91 -43.85
CA ILE A 478 20.18 -4.52 -43.62
C ILE A 478 21.03 -5.74 -43.24
N MET A 479 20.45 -6.76 -42.61
CA MET A 479 21.14 -7.98 -42.21
C MET A 479 21.74 -8.77 -43.38
N HIS A 480 21.34 -8.52 -44.59
CA HIS A 480 21.85 -9.27 -45.76
C HIS A 480 23.07 -8.64 -46.47
N ARG A 481 23.54 -7.43 -46.11
CA ARG A 481 24.50 -6.69 -46.96
C ARG A 481 25.90 -6.37 -46.40
N ALA A 482 26.23 -6.53 -45.09
CA ALA A 482 27.51 -6.07 -44.55
C ALA A 482 28.25 -7.05 -43.64
N ARG A 483 29.55 -6.83 -43.36
CA ARG A 483 30.35 -7.57 -42.39
C ARG A 483 29.84 -7.38 -40.98
N ARG A 484 30.03 -8.39 -40.07
CA ARG A 484 29.40 -8.45 -38.75
C ARG A 484 29.63 -7.19 -37.86
N GLN A 485 30.77 -6.54 -37.99
CA GLN A 485 31.14 -5.40 -37.17
C GLN A 485 30.50 -4.09 -37.68
N GLU A 486 30.47 -3.89 -39.01
CA GLU A 486 29.77 -2.77 -39.64
C GLU A 486 28.26 -2.83 -39.39
N ARG A 487 27.67 -4.04 -39.37
CA ARG A 487 26.27 -4.28 -38.97
C ARG A 487 25.97 -3.88 -37.55
N MET A 488 26.89 -4.10 -36.60
CA MET A 488 26.67 -3.71 -35.19
C MET A 488 26.58 -2.20 -35.02
N GLU A 489 27.45 -1.46 -35.70
CA GLU A 489 27.47 0.01 -35.62
C GLU A 489 26.29 0.64 -36.35
N GLU A 490 25.87 0.07 -37.47
CA GLU A 490 24.73 0.56 -38.26
C GLU A 490 23.40 0.30 -37.52
N LEU A 491 23.17 -0.89 -36.99
CA LEU A 491 22.02 -1.23 -36.15
C LEU A 491 21.97 -0.38 -34.86
N GLY A 492 23.13 -0.14 -34.25
CA GLY A 492 23.23 0.73 -33.07
C GLY A 492 22.87 2.17 -33.37
N ARG A 493 23.25 2.71 -34.54
CA ARG A 493 22.89 4.06 -34.99
C ARG A 493 21.39 4.16 -35.31
N GLU A 494 20.81 3.19 -36.01
CA GLU A 494 19.38 3.19 -36.33
C GLU A 494 18.50 3.08 -35.06
N LEU A 495 18.88 2.23 -34.10
CA LEU A 495 18.18 2.18 -32.84
C LEU A 495 18.17 3.55 -32.15
N GLU A 496 19.29 4.26 -32.15
CA GLU A 496 19.45 5.54 -31.44
C GLU A 496 18.85 6.70 -32.20
N SER A 497 18.92 6.72 -33.53
CA SER A 497 18.43 7.85 -34.35
C SER A 497 16.96 7.75 -34.72
N GLU A 498 16.39 6.56 -34.82
CA GLU A 498 15.01 6.38 -35.30
C GLU A 498 14.09 5.70 -34.28
N VAL A 499 14.55 4.60 -33.64
CA VAL A 499 13.68 3.77 -32.78
C VAL A 499 13.44 4.44 -31.43
N PHE A 500 14.51 4.80 -30.73
CA PHE A 500 14.41 5.36 -29.38
C PHE A 500 13.63 6.68 -29.36
N PRO A 501 13.83 7.65 -30.29
CA PRO A 501 13.02 8.85 -30.33
C PRO A 501 11.52 8.58 -30.52
N GLN A 502 11.16 7.63 -31.41
CA GLN A 502 9.76 7.28 -31.64
C GLN A 502 9.11 6.62 -30.41
N ILE A 503 9.87 5.80 -29.66
CA ILE A 503 9.41 5.24 -28.41
C ILE A 503 9.17 6.34 -27.38
N LEU A 504 10.12 7.26 -27.22
CA LEU A 504 10.03 8.36 -26.26
C LEU A 504 8.86 9.31 -26.59
N GLU A 505 8.65 9.64 -27.86
CA GLU A 505 7.54 10.49 -28.28
C GLU A 505 6.17 9.88 -27.92
N LYS A 506 6.00 8.58 -28.17
CA LYS A 506 4.75 7.89 -27.85
C LYS A 506 4.55 7.70 -26.35
N LEU A 507 5.63 7.42 -25.62
CA LEU A 507 5.59 7.31 -24.16
C LEU A 507 5.29 8.67 -23.51
N SER A 508 5.79 9.77 -24.09
CA SER A 508 5.53 11.12 -23.57
C SER A 508 4.03 11.39 -23.41
N LEU A 509 3.25 11.12 -24.45
CA LEU A 509 1.79 11.33 -24.41
C LEU A 509 1.11 10.36 -23.41
N SER A 510 1.53 9.11 -23.37
CA SER A 510 0.95 8.11 -22.46
C SER A 510 1.26 8.41 -21.01
N ILE A 511 2.49 8.81 -20.69
CA ILE A 511 2.91 9.20 -19.33
C ILE A 511 2.14 10.45 -18.91
N GLU A 512 2.09 11.49 -19.75
CA GLU A 512 1.35 12.72 -19.47
C GLU A 512 -0.12 12.46 -19.12
N THR A 513 -0.82 11.71 -19.99
CA THR A 513 -2.22 11.35 -19.76
C THR A 513 -2.39 10.58 -18.45
N SER A 514 -1.48 9.66 -18.13
CA SER A 514 -1.56 8.84 -16.92
C SER A 514 -1.27 9.63 -15.65
N LEU A 515 -0.32 10.57 -15.68
CA LEU A 515 -0.03 11.47 -14.56
C LEU A 515 -1.22 12.41 -14.30
N GLU A 516 -1.81 12.98 -15.37
CA GLU A 516 -3.00 13.83 -15.27
C GLU A 516 -4.22 13.07 -14.73
N ASP A 517 -4.48 11.84 -15.19
CA ASP A 517 -5.58 11.00 -14.71
C ASP A 517 -5.43 10.68 -13.22
N THR A 518 -4.18 10.40 -12.79
CA THR A 518 -3.88 10.16 -11.38
C THR A 518 -4.09 11.41 -10.53
N LEU A 519 -3.64 12.57 -11.00
CA LEU A 519 -3.86 13.84 -10.33
C LEU A 519 -5.35 14.18 -10.26
N GLN A 520 -6.11 13.93 -11.32
CA GLN A 520 -7.56 14.16 -11.33
C GLN A 520 -8.28 13.32 -10.27
N LYS A 521 -7.87 12.07 -10.08
CA LYS A 521 -8.41 11.20 -9.02
C LYS A 521 -8.06 11.72 -7.62
N ALA A 522 -6.83 12.19 -7.43
CA ALA A 522 -6.40 12.82 -6.18
C ALA A 522 -7.18 14.11 -5.91
N ASP A 523 -7.32 14.98 -6.91
CA ASP A 523 -8.09 16.21 -6.81
C ASP A 523 -9.56 15.98 -6.49
N ALA A 524 -10.18 14.96 -7.07
CA ALA A 524 -11.57 14.58 -6.78
C ALA A 524 -11.74 14.09 -5.33
N ALA A 525 -10.79 13.33 -4.80
CA ALA A 525 -10.81 12.87 -3.43
C ALA A 525 -10.64 14.04 -2.43
N ILE A 526 -9.75 14.99 -2.73
CA ILE A 526 -9.57 16.23 -1.94
C ILE A 526 -10.88 17.06 -1.92
N ASP A 527 -11.51 17.24 -3.09
CA ASP A 527 -12.76 18.00 -3.18
C ASP A 527 -13.90 17.34 -2.40
N ALA A 528 -13.97 16.01 -2.44
CA ALA A 528 -14.97 15.26 -1.67
C ALA A 528 -14.75 15.42 -0.16
N GLU A 529 -13.50 15.42 0.33
CA GLU A 529 -13.21 15.62 1.75
C GLU A 529 -13.53 17.05 2.20
N ILE A 530 -13.16 18.08 1.43
CA ILE A 530 -13.53 19.47 1.72
C ILE A 530 -15.06 19.64 1.76
N GLN A 531 -15.78 19.04 0.83
CA GLN A 531 -17.24 19.09 0.79
C GLN A 531 -17.85 18.40 2.02
N LYS A 532 -17.30 17.28 2.43
CA LYS A 532 -17.71 16.55 3.62
C LYS A 532 -17.54 17.40 4.89
N GLN A 533 -16.36 18.01 5.08
CA GLN A 533 -16.09 18.89 6.21
C GLN A 533 -17.06 20.08 6.23
N GLN A 534 -17.35 20.67 5.07
CA GLN A 534 -18.34 21.75 4.95
C GLN A 534 -19.74 21.31 5.37
N GLN A 535 -20.18 20.12 4.95
CA GLN A 535 -21.50 19.57 5.32
C GLN A 535 -21.60 19.32 6.83
N LEU A 536 -20.53 18.81 7.45
CA LEU A 536 -20.49 18.59 8.90
C LEU A 536 -20.64 19.90 9.69
N LEU A 537 -19.90 20.93 9.31
CA LEU A 537 -19.97 22.25 9.92
C LEU A 537 -21.35 22.89 9.72
N GLN A 538 -21.89 22.83 8.50
CA GLN A 538 -23.21 23.37 8.19
C GLN A 538 -24.31 22.66 8.99
N LYS A 539 -24.27 21.33 9.08
CA LYS A 539 -25.24 20.56 9.87
C LYS A 539 -25.16 20.92 11.36
N ALA A 540 -23.95 21.05 11.90
CA ALA A 540 -23.79 21.47 13.31
C ALA A 540 -24.41 22.85 13.58
N LEU A 541 -24.32 23.80 12.63
CA LEU A 541 -24.95 25.11 12.72
C LEU A 541 -26.48 25.05 12.59
N GLU A 542 -27.02 24.30 11.63
CA GLU A 542 -28.46 24.09 11.47
C GLU A 542 -29.09 23.49 12.73
N ASP A 543 -28.42 22.49 13.32
CA ASP A 543 -28.85 21.90 14.59
C ASP A 543 -28.84 22.89 15.76
N ALA A 544 -27.87 23.83 15.78
CA ALA A 544 -27.83 24.90 16.80
C ALA A 544 -28.98 25.90 16.63
N GLN A 545 -29.27 26.32 15.39
CA GLN A 545 -30.38 27.22 15.08
C GLN A 545 -31.74 26.61 15.42
N ALA A 546 -31.95 25.33 15.13
CA ALA A 546 -33.19 24.63 15.46
C ALA A 546 -33.44 24.54 16.97
N LYS A 547 -32.36 24.43 17.77
CA LYS A 547 -32.46 24.36 19.24
C LYS A 547 -32.79 25.70 19.91
N HIS A 548 -32.36 26.83 19.35
CA HIS A 548 -32.69 28.13 19.86
C HIS A 548 -34.20 28.44 19.86
N SER A 549 -34.95 27.70 19.03
CA SER A 549 -36.42 27.82 18.99
C SER A 549 -37.17 26.93 20.00
N GLN A 550 -36.45 26.12 20.80
CA GLN A 550 -37.02 25.24 21.83
C GLN A 550 -36.81 25.83 23.24
N GLU A 551 -37.75 25.57 24.16
CA GLU A 551 -37.74 26.09 25.52
C GLU A 551 -36.39 25.89 26.25
N GLU A 552 -35.89 26.94 26.93
CA GLU A 552 -34.58 27.00 27.63
C GLU A 552 -34.24 25.77 28.49
N ALA A 553 -35.23 25.20 29.21
CA ALA A 553 -35.01 24.03 30.08
C ALA A 553 -34.67 22.74 29.32
N ALA A 554 -35.23 22.56 28.12
CA ALA A 554 -34.93 21.38 27.28
C ALA A 554 -33.54 21.52 26.63
N ALA A 555 -33.13 22.75 26.30
CA ALA A 555 -31.80 23.03 25.74
C ALA A 555 -30.69 22.81 26.77
N GLU A 556 -30.87 23.19 28.02
CA GLU A 556 -29.89 22.97 29.10
C GLU A 556 -29.69 21.48 29.41
N GLN A 557 -30.78 20.71 29.38
CA GLN A 557 -30.71 19.26 29.57
C GLN A 557 -30.00 18.56 28.39
N ALA A 558 -30.26 18.99 27.15
CA ALA A 558 -29.58 18.48 25.97
C ALA A 558 -28.07 18.84 26.00
N ASN A 559 -27.71 20.05 26.41
CA ASN A 559 -26.30 20.46 26.52
C ASN A 559 -25.54 19.68 27.59
N THR A 560 -26.21 19.35 28.72
CA THR A 560 -25.64 18.53 29.77
C THR A 560 -25.34 17.11 29.23
N GLN A 561 -26.24 16.57 28.41
CA GLN A 561 -26.04 15.24 27.79
C GLN A 561 -24.90 15.24 26.76
N ILE A 562 -24.82 16.28 25.91
CA ILE A 562 -23.71 16.40 24.92
C ILE A 562 -22.37 16.50 25.64
N ARG A 563 -22.30 17.23 26.76
CA ARG A 563 -21.07 17.36 27.55
C ARG A 563 -20.64 16.02 28.13
N ALA A 564 -21.58 15.26 28.69
CA ALA A 564 -21.30 13.94 29.24
C ALA A 564 -20.80 12.95 28.13
N ASP A 565 -21.46 12.96 26.98
CA ASP A 565 -21.07 12.12 25.84
C ASP A 565 -19.68 12.52 25.29
N LEU A 566 -19.37 13.82 25.28
CA LEU A 566 -18.07 14.33 24.86
C LEU A 566 -16.96 13.91 25.83
N GLU A 567 -17.16 14.09 27.14
CA GLU A 567 -16.20 13.66 28.18
C GLU A 567 -15.92 12.15 28.11
N GLU A 568 -16.96 11.33 27.90
CA GLU A 568 -16.82 9.89 27.72
C GLU A 568 -16.00 9.57 26.43
N MET A 569 -16.33 10.22 25.32
CA MET A 569 -15.65 9.98 24.04
C MET A 569 -14.19 10.43 24.08
N GLU A 570 -13.88 11.58 24.68
CA GLU A 570 -12.51 12.06 24.88
C GLU A 570 -11.70 11.13 25.78
N ALA A 571 -12.29 10.62 26.85
CA ALA A 571 -11.62 9.66 27.71
C ALA A 571 -11.26 8.36 26.96
N LEU A 572 -12.16 7.86 26.11
CA LEU A 572 -11.91 6.70 25.28
C LEU A 572 -10.86 6.99 24.21
N TYR A 573 -10.93 8.15 23.57
CA TYR A 573 -9.94 8.57 22.57
C TYR A 573 -8.54 8.69 23.17
N HIS A 574 -8.40 9.40 24.31
CA HIS A 574 -7.10 9.54 24.98
C HIS A 574 -6.54 8.19 25.49
N ALA A 575 -7.40 7.32 26.00
CA ALA A 575 -7.00 5.96 26.37
C ALA A 575 -6.53 5.13 25.16
N TYR A 576 -7.14 5.37 23.99
CA TYR A 576 -6.79 4.68 22.75
C TYR A 576 -5.46 5.15 22.17
N ILE A 577 -5.21 6.48 22.10
CA ILE A 577 -3.96 7.04 21.56
C ILE A 577 -2.77 6.91 22.50
N GLY A 578 -3.01 6.83 23.82
CA GLY A 578 -1.96 6.69 24.85
C GLY A 578 -1.47 5.26 25.10
N ALA A 579 -2.05 4.30 24.43
CA ALA A 579 -1.77 2.87 24.57
C ALA A 579 -0.98 2.29 23.42
#